data_06b8e6160e98e2dfd0a0de4e77ae6953
#
_entry.id   06b8e6160e98e2dfd0a0de4e77ae6953
#
_cell.length_a   1.000
_cell.length_b   1.000
_cell.length_c   1.000
_cell.angle_alpha   90.00
_cell.angle_beta   90.00
_cell.angle_gamma   90.00
#
_symmetry.space_group_name_H-M   'P 1'
#
loop_
_entity.id
_entity.type
_entity.pdbx_description
1 polymer ?
#
loop_
_entity_poly.entity_id
_entity_poly.type
_entity_poly.pdbx_seq_one_letter_code
_entity_poly.pdbx_strand_id
1 'polypeptide(L)'
;NKELNEYFGAGGRLMPFTRELTLGLPIETLKGIEVIDTPGVNDPVKSREQRTYERLKDCNAAFIVSPAGQFLSQQDFELADRLSSREGTQEIYIVASQADTQLHSNVRKESNGVFPEALSKLQQVLVKQAQTALAGVENDVLTRIRSELSNRLIVTSGICETLLLEQGNSADSTASHTLSLLKNNYQDYFTHQDDLMSNLRLLSARDKLQQAVDTVRSKKEQIISQQAQSFIDAQWSTLQKVKEQVLIALDRRRSEVEQGDLAIIEADLGRLKAASANGIAAANNEFLNQAEEVRLKLPVELERVIQRAIDAVDEKSETASGEESETYRAETDGIFSGVARFLGAGGYEQRTRTFATLKPLTVRRALEGFGRLTRNGMKDCATGSLLRWRANLISGLSRQLREAMGDDSVDINRLQGVCRSVVTKMIDL
;
A
#
# COMPACT_ATOMS: atom_id res chain seq x y z
N ASN A 1 4.90 26.18 6.28
CA ASN A 1 4.82 24.84 5.68
C ASN A 1 4.26 24.78 4.25
N LYS A 2 4.31 25.92 3.51
CA LYS A 2 3.94 25.94 2.08
C LYS A 2 4.87 25.04 1.25
N GLU A 3 6.15 24.99 1.58
CA GLU A 3 7.13 24.16 0.88
C GLU A 3 6.83 22.66 1.02
N LEU A 4 6.46 22.19 2.20
CA LEU A 4 6.12 20.79 2.43
C LEU A 4 4.89 20.37 1.61
N ASN A 5 3.89 21.24 1.48
CA ASN A 5 2.70 20.98 0.67
C ASN A 5 3.00 20.76 -0.83
N GLU A 6 4.13 21.26 -1.34
CA GLU A 6 4.57 20.99 -2.71
C GLU A 6 4.96 19.52 -2.93
N TYR A 7 5.43 18.82 -1.87
CA TYR A 7 5.88 17.44 -1.96
C TYR A 7 4.80 16.42 -1.65
N PHE A 8 3.89 16.69 -0.71
CA PHE A 8 2.87 15.71 -0.30
C PHE A 8 1.42 16.24 -0.26
N GLY A 9 1.21 17.54 -0.41
CA GLY A 9 -0.14 18.11 -0.50
C GLY A 9 -0.90 17.63 -1.74
N ALA A 10 -2.21 17.48 -1.65
CA ALA A 10 -3.06 17.00 -2.75
C ALA A 10 -2.93 17.81 -4.06
N GLY A 11 -2.50 19.09 -3.97
CA GLY A 11 -2.20 19.97 -5.10
C GLY A 11 -0.70 20.23 -5.32
N GLY A 12 0.19 19.55 -4.61
CA GLY A 12 1.63 19.78 -4.65
C GLY A 12 2.23 19.39 -6.01
N ARG A 13 3.05 20.26 -6.60
CA ARG A 13 3.66 20.02 -7.92
C ARG A 13 4.64 18.86 -7.90
N LEU A 14 5.33 18.63 -6.79
CA LEU A 14 6.34 17.60 -6.61
C LEU A 14 5.76 16.27 -6.08
N MET A 15 4.50 16.28 -5.61
CA MET A 15 3.84 15.10 -5.05
C MET A 15 3.87 13.88 -5.97
N PRO A 16 3.65 13.97 -7.29
CA PRO A 16 3.71 12.80 -8.18
C PRO A 16 5.09 12.16 -8.28
N PHE A 17 6.14 12.92 -7.98
CA PHE A 17 7.55 12.50 -8.04
C PHE A 17 8.11 12.15 -6.68
N THR A 18 7.40 12.47 -5.60
CA THR A 18 7.85 12.19 -4.24
C THR A 18 7.51 10.75 -3.87
N ARG A 19 8.53 9.97 -3.62
CA ARG A 19 8.37 8.59 -3.15
C ARG A 19 8.13 8.54 -1.65
N GLU A 20 8.87 9.32 -0.91
CA GLU A 20 8.93 9.35 0.54
C GLU A 20 9.48 10.69 1.01
N LEU A 21 8.99 11.16 2.14
CA LEU A 21 9.50 12.36 2.79
C LEU A 21 9.80 12.03 4.25
N THR A 22 11.05 12.21 4.66
CA THR A 22 11.47 12.03 6.05
C THR A 22 11.67 13.39 6.70
N LEU A 23 10.99 13.63 7.82
CA LEU A 23 11.06 14.85 8.59
C LEU A 23 11.66 14.59 9.97
N GLY A 24 12.76 15.24 10.28
CA GLY A 24 13.32 15.29 11.63
C GLY A 24 12.58 16.35 12.45
N LEU A 25 11.87 15.94 13.50
CA LEU A 25 11.15 16.85 14.39
C LEU A 25 11.82 16.87 15.76
N PRO A 26 12.08 18.07 16.35
CA PRO A 26 12.64 18.19 17.69
C PRO A 26 11.57 18.00 18.76
N ILE A 27 10.91 16.84 18.75
CA ILE A 27 9.84 16.47 19.68
C ILE A 27 10.37 15.38 20.62
N GLU A 28 10.55 15.70 21.90
CA GLU A 28 11.14 14.79 22.88
C GLU A 28 10.32 13.51 23.03
N THR A 29 9.00 13.58 22.92
CA THR A 29 8.10 12.41 23.00
C THR A 29 8.27 11.42 21.85
N LEU A 30 8.84 11.86 20.74
CA LEU A 30 9.15 11.01 19.57
C LEU A 30 10.61 10.55 19.52
N LYS A 31 11.42 10.88 20.53
CA LYS A 31 12.83 10.50 20.57
C LYS A 31 13.00 8.98 20.55
N GLY A 32 13.73 8.49 19.56
CA GLY A 32 13.97 7.06 19.36
C GLY A 32 12.78 6.30 18.78
N ILE A 33 11.79 7.00 18.24
CA ILE A 33 10.64 6.46 17.51
C ILE A 33 10.63 7.09 16.10
N GLU A 34 10.35 6.29 15.10
CA GLU A 34 9.96 6.72 13.76
C GLU A 34 8.46 6.53 13.60
N VAL A 35 7.75 7.59 13.21
CA VAL A 35 6.32 7.54 12.90
C VAL A 35 6.16 7.55 11.40
N ILE A 36 5.55 6.50 10.87
CA ILE A 36 5.34 6.32 9.43
C ILE A 36 3.86 6.56 9.15
N ASP A 37 3.54 7.64 8.43
CA ASP A 37 2.23 7.86 7.85
C ASP A 37 2.18 7.17 6.48
N THR A 38 1.18 6.32 6.28
CA THR A 38 1.05 5.51 5.07
C THR A 38 -0.19 5.93 4.27
N PRO A 39 -0.13 5.90 2.93
CA PRO A 39 -1.35 5.96 2.12
C PRO A 39 -2.35 4.90 2.58
N GLY A 40 -3.65 5.22 2.54
CA GLY A 40 -4.69 4.27 2.94
C GLY A 40 -4.62 2.98 2.12
N VAL A 41 -4.96 1.86 2.74
CA VAL A 41 -5.00 0.53 2.07
C VAL A 41 -6.02 0.46 0.92
N ASN A 42 -6.91 1.43 0.85
CA ASN A 42 -7.89 1.61 -0.22
C ASN A 42 -7.49 2.72 -1.21
N ASP A 43 -6.22 3.10 -1.26
CA ASP A 43 -5.78 4.09 -2.24
C ASP A 43 -6.03 3.51 -3.64
N PRO A 44 -6.79 4.20 -4.51
CA PRO A 44 -7.06 3.76 -5.87
C PRO A 44 -5.80 3.55 -6.70
N VAL A 45 -4.67 4.06 -6.21
CA VAL A 45 -3.35 3.88 -6.84
C VAL A 45 -2.65 2.68 -6.22
N LYS A 46 -2.78 1.51 -6.85
CA LYS A 46 -2.17 0.23 -6.39
C LYS A 46 -0.69 0.32 -6.03
N SER A 47 0.08 1.19 -6.68
CA SER A 47 1.51 1.36 -6.34
C SER A 47 1.72 2.03 -4.98
N ARG A 48 0.74 2.77 -4.45
CA ARG A 48 0.79 3.35 -3.11
C ARG A 48 0.40 2.31 -2.07
N GLU A 49 -0.63 1.53 -2.36
CA GLU A 49 -1.03 0.39 -1.53
C GLU A 49 0.14 -0.58 -1.32
N GLN A 50 0.84 -0.97 -2.39
CA GLN A 50 2.01 -1.86 -2.30
C GLN A 50 3.12 -1.27 -1.43
N ARG A 51 3.37 0.04 -1.51
CA ARG A 51 4.36 0.72 -0.66
C ARG A 51 3.96 0.71 0.81
N THR A 52 2.67 0.90 1.10
CA THR A 52 2.14 0.76 2.45
C THR A 52 2.52 -0.61 3.01
N TYR A 53 2.24 -1.67 2.26
CA TYR A 53 2.59 -3.02 2.70
C TYR A 53 4.09 -3.29 2.84
N GLU A 54 4.93 -2.69 1.99
CA GLU A 54 6.38 -2.79 2.12
C GLU A 54 6.89 -2.14 3.41
N ARG A 55 6.33 -0.99 3.80
CA ARG A 55 6.71 -0.29 5.04
C ARG A 55 6.14 -0.94 6.30
N LEU A 56 4.98 -1.56 6.22
CA LEU A 56 4.38 -2.24 7.36
C LEU A 56 5.23 -3.41 7.89
N LYS A 57 6.08 -4.02 7.04
CA LYS A 57 7.01 -5.08 7.46
C LYS A 57 8.04 -4.62 8.48
N ASP A 58 8.40 -3.34 8.44
CA ASP A 58 9.41 -2.76 9.31
C ASP A 58 8.80 -2.17 10.59
N CYS A 59 7.45 -2.18 10.72
CA CYS A 59 6.75 -1.59 11.85
C CYS A 59 6.70 -2.51 13.06
N ASN A 60 7.12 -2.00 14.21
CA ASN A 60 7.04 -2.70 15.49
C ASN A 60 5.67 -2.54 16.18
N ALA A 61 4.98 -1.43 15.90
CA ALA A 61 3.63 -1.14 16.37
C ALA A 61 2.83 -0.47 15.28
N ALA A 62 1.50 -0.63 15.29
CA ALA A 62 0.60 -0.03 14.31
C ALA A 62 -0.60 0.63 14.99
N PHE A 63 -1.02 1.78 14.44
CA PHE A 63 -2.26 2.45 14.77
C PHE A 63 -3.18 2.37 13.55
N ILE A 64 -4.21 1.52 13.63
CA ILE A 64 -5.19 1.36 12.56
C ILE A 64 -6.26 2.43 12.76
N VAL A 65 -6.30 3.41 11.84
CA VAL A 65 -7.22 4.55 11.92
C VAL A 65 -8.43 4.26 11.03
N SER A 66 -9.61 4.19 11.64
CA SER A 66 -10.88 3.94 10.98
C SER A 66 -11.89 5.03 11.37
N PRO A 67 -12.70 5.59 10.44
CA PRO A 67 -13.73 6.56 10.79
C PRO A 67 -14.79 5.94 11.70
N ALA A 68 -15.19 6.62 12.76
CA ALA A 68 -16.20 6.11 13.72
C ALA A 68 -17.55 5.80 13.07
N GLY A 69 -17.89 6.47 11.96
CA GLY A 69 -19.12 6.20 11.20
C GLY A 69 -19.09 4.95 10.31
N GLN A 70 -17.90 4.44 9.98
CA GLN A 70 -17.67 3.21 9.21
C GLN A 70 -16.59 2.38 9.90
N PHE A 71 -16.75 2.23 11.21
CA PHE A 71 -15.73 1.71 12.08
C PHE A 71 -15.44 0.23 11.84
N LEU A 72 -14.17 -0.09 11.68
CA LEU A 72 -13.63 -1.42 11.39
C LEU A 72 -14.32 -2.08 10.19
N SER A 73 -14.17 -1.46 9.02
CA SER A 73 -14.57 -2.07 7.76
C SER A 73 -13.87 -3.41 7.53
N GLN A 74 -14.39 -4.23 6.62
CA GLN A 74 -13.76 -5.49 6.22
C GLN A 74 -12.26 -5.32 5.86
N GLN A 75 -11.93 -4.20 5.24
CA GLN A 75 -10.56 -3.88 4.80
C GLN A 75 -9.65 -3.50 5.98
N ASP A 76 -10.16 -2.75 6.96
CA ASP A 76 -9.41 -2.45 8.20
C ASP A 76 -9.11 -3.74 8.96
N PHE A 77 -10.05 -4.66 8.94
CA PHE A 77 -9.89 -5.97 9.54
C PHE A 77 -8.82 -6.81 8.81
N GLU A 78 -8.88 -6.89 7.49
CA GLU A 78 -7.88 -7.60 6.68
C GLU A 78 -6.47 -7.01 6.87
N LEU A 79 -6.37 -5.69 7.06
CA LEU A 79 -5.11 -5.03 7.41
C LEU A 79 -4.62 -5.48 8.80
N ALA A 80 -5.51 -5.51 9.81
CA ALA A 80 -5.16 -5.93 11.16
C ALA A 80 -4.68 -7.38 11.21
N ASP A 81 -5.38 -8.29 10.52
CA ASP A 81 -5.00 -9.70 10.41
C ASP A 81 -3.66 -9.85 9.70
N ARG A 82 -3.45 -9.15 8.61
CA ARG A 82 -2.18 -9.19 7.89
C ARG A 82 -1.01 -8.69 8.73
N LEU A 83 -1.18 -7.56 9.42
CA LEU A 83 -0.14 -7.00 10.31
C LEU A 83 0.28 -7.98 11.39
N SER A 84 -0.68 -8.65 12.00
CA SER A 84 -0.42 -9.59 13.10
C SER A 84 0.09 -10.94 12.62
N SER A 85 -0.48 -11.49 11.52
CA SER A 85 -0.18 -12.85 11.06
C SER A 85 1.04 -12.93 10.15
N ARG A 86 1.24 -11.95 9.28
CA ARG A 86 2.31 -11.98 8.26
C ARG A 86 3.51 -11.13 8.63
N GLU A 87 3.27 -9.94 9.14
CA GLU A 87 4.35 -8.98 9.44
C GLU A 87 4.82 -9.10 10.91
N GLY A 88 4.15 -9.91 11.73
CA GLY A 88 4.55 -10.19 13.12
C GLY A 88 4.42 -8.99 14.05
N THR A 89 3.64 -7.96 13.68
CA THR A 89 3.43 -6.78 14.52
C THR A 89 2.68 -7.15 15.79
N GLN A 90 3.32 -6.96 16.95
CA GLN A 90 2.80 -7.38 18.24
C GLN A 90 1.93 -6.33 18.95
N GLU A 91 2.17 -5.04 18.70
CA GLU A 91 1.43 -3.95 19.33
C GLU A 91 0.56 -3.24 18.30
N ILE A 92 -0.76 -3.44 18.38
CA ILE A 92 -1.74 -2.81 17.49
C ILE A 92 -2.73 -2.04 18.36
N TYR A 93 -2.96 -0.78 18.00
CA TYR A 93 -4.01 0.10 18.54
C TYR A 93 -5.04 0.36 17.45
N ILE A 94 -6.30 0.47 17.85
CA ILE A 94 -7.41 0.79 16.96
C ILE A 94 -7.86 2.21 17.30
N VAL A 95 -7.88 3.08 16.31
CA VAL A 95 -8.23 4.49 16.47
C VAL A 95 -9.53 4.78 15.72
N ALA A 96 -10.60 5.04 16.45
CA ALA A 96 -11.86 5.51 15.87
C ALA A 96 -11.79 7.03 15.69
N SER A 97 -11.50 7.47 14.48
CA SER A 97 -11.42 8.88 14.11
C SER A 97 -12.79 9.50 13.82
N GLN A 98 -12.87 10.82 13.70
CA GLN A 98 -14.10 11.56 13.41
C GLN A 98 -15.23 11.27 14.42
N ALA A 99 -14.89 11.10 15.68
CA ALA A 99 -15.85 10.80 16.74
C ALA A 99 -16.92 11.90 16.94
N ASP A 100 -16.56 13.15 16.64
CA ASP A 100 -17.47 14.30 16.66
C ASP A 100 -18.69 14.08 15.78
N THR A 101 -18.54 13.43 14.63
CA THR A 101 -19.64 13.16 13.68
C THR A 101 -20.69 12.20 14.24
N GLN A 102 -20.33 11.37 15.22
CA GLN A 102 -21.19 10.34 15.80
C GLN A 102 -21.91 10.82 17.09
N LEU A 103 -21.55 12.00 17.62
CA LEU A 103 -22.14 12.56 18.84
C LEU A 103 -23.50 13.25 18.60
N HIS A 104 -23.98 13.22 17.38
CA HIS A 104 -25.28 13.78 16.99
C HIS A 104 -26.36 12.70 16.95
N SER A 105 -27.59 13.09 16.76
CA SER A 105 -28.73 12.19 16.52
C SER A 105 -29.01 11.19 17.67
N ASN A 106 -28.79 9.90 17.47
CA ASN A 106 -29.18 8.86 18.41
C ASN A 106 -28.39 8.90 19.71
N VAL A 107 -27.07 9.05 19.65
CA VAL A 107 -26.19 9.09 20.82
C VAL A 107 -26.58 10.27 21.73
N ARG A 108 -26.87 11.44 21.15
CA ARG A 108 -27.38 12.61 21.89
C ARG A 108 -28.72 12.32 22.58
N LYS A 109 -29.66 11.71 21.87
CA LYS A 109 -30.98 11.38 22.43
C LYS A 109 -30.86 10.41 23.60
N GLU A 110 -30.08 9.35 23.42
CA GLU A 110 -29.88 8.31 24.43
C GLU A 110 -29.10 8.80 25.66
N SER A 111 -28.28 9.86 25.53
CA SER A 111 -27.57 10.48 26.63
C SER A 111 -28.28 11.68 27.25
N ASN A 112 -29.51 11.99 26.80
CA ASN A 112 -30.28 13.14 27.26
C ASN A 112 -29.52 14.47 27.15
N GLY A 113 -28.57 14.59 26.18
CA GLY A 113 -27.72 15.76 26.02
C GLY A 113 -26.59 15.87 27.05
N VAL A 114 -26.31 14.84 27.83
CA VAL A 114 -25.17 14.79 28.75
C VAL A 114 -23.94 14.31 27.99
N PHE A 115 -22.98 15.21 27.76
CA PHE A 115 -21.82 14.94 26.93
C PHE A 115 -20.93 13.78 27.40
N PRO A 116 -20.54 13.65 28.68
CA PRO A 116 -19.77 12.50 29.16
C PRO A 116 -20.47 11.15 28.96
N GLU A 117 -21.81 11.12 29.11
CA GLU A 117 -22.58 9.92 28.83
C GLU A 117 -22.62 9.60 27.33
N ALA A 118 -22.76 10.61 26.48
CA ALA A 118 -22.70 10.45 25.04
C ALA A 118 -21.38 9.83 24.58
N LEU A 119 -20.26 10.36 25.08
CA LEU A 119 -18.94 9.85 24.78
C LEU A 119 -18.74 8.40 25.28
N SER A 120 -19.20 8.10 26.50
CA SER A 120 -19.17 6.75 27.06
C SER A 120 -20.00 5.76 26.21
N LYS A 121 -21.20 6.14 25.82
CA LYS A 121 -22.07 5.31 24.94
C LYS A 121 -21.42 5.07 23.58
N LEU A 122 -20.88 6.11 22.96
CA LEU A 122 -20.15 5.96 21.70
C LEU A 122 -18.99 4.97 21.85
N GLN A 123 -18.20 5.10 22.90
CA GLN A 123 -17.10 4.18 23.17
C GLN A 123 -17.60 2.73 23.35
N GLN A 124 -18.69 2.51 24.09
CA GLN A 124 -19.28 1.18 24.27
C GLN A 124 -19.75 0.56 22.95
N VAL A 125 -20.42 1.35 22.10
CA VAL A 125 -20.85 0.90 20.77
C VAL A 125 -19.66 0.49 19.91
N LEU A 126 -18.62 1.30 19.87
CA LEU A 126 -17.40 1.02 19.10
C LEU A 126 -16.63 -0.19 19.63
N VAL A 127 -16.55 -0.36 20.97
CA VAL A 127 -15.97 -1.57 21.58
C VAL A 127 -16.75 -2.81 21.18
N LYS A 128 -18.10 -2.76 21.22
CA LYS A 128 -18.94 -3.89 20.80
C LYS A 128 -18.78 -4.21 19.31
N GLN A 129 -18.70 -3.21 18.46
CA GLN A 129 -18.42 -3.39 17.04
C GLN A 129 -17.06 -4.05 16.81
N ALA A 130 -16.01 -3.56 17.49
CA ALA A 130 -14.68 -4.17 17.44
C ALA A 130 -14.66 -5.61 17.94
N GLN A 131 -15.35 -5.90 19.06
CA GLN A 131 -15.48 -7.27 19.56
C GLN A 131 -16.14 -8.20 18.55
N THR A 132 -17.17 -7.70 17.87
CA THR A 132 -17.90 -8.48 16.84
C THR A 132 -17.03 -8.69 15.60
N ALA A 133 -16.33 -7.65 15.12
CA ALA A 133 -15.45 -7.75 13.97
C ALA A 133 -14.27 -8.70 14.22
N LEU A 134 -13.74 -8.73 15.44
CA LEU A 134 -12.66 -9.62 15.86
C LEU A 134 -13.14 -11.01 16.36
N ALA A 135 -14.46 -11.27 16.29
CA ALA A 135 -15.00 -12.58 16.67
C ALA A 135 -14.69 -13.62 15.57
N GLY A 136 -14.18 -14.78 15.96
CA GLY A 136 -13.91 -15.88 15.02
C GLY A 136 -12.54 -15.82 14.34
N VAL A 137 -11.64 -14.94 14.80
CA VAL A 137 -10.26 -14.89 14.31
C VAL A 137 -9.39 -15.82 15.14
N GLU A 138 -8.73 -16.76 14.48
CA GLU A 138 -7.75 -17.68 15.06
C GLU A 138 -6.34 -17.07 15.03
N ASN A 139 -6.16 -15.90 15.63
CA ASN A 139 -4.89 -15.20 15.69
C ASN A 139 -4.63 -14.73 17.13
N ASP A 140 -3.55 -15.17 17.74
CA ASP A 140 -3.21 -14.89 19.12
C ASP A 140 -3.09 -13.39 19.41
N VAL A 141 -2.50 -12.62 18.50
CA VAL A 141 -2.35 -11.17 18.65
C VAL A 141 -3.71 -10.48 18.63
N LEU A 142 -4.58 -10.81 17.67
CA LEU A 142 -5.92 -10.23 17.58
C LEU A 142 -6.83 -10.70 18.72
N THR A 143 -6.67 -11.93 19.18
CA THR A 143 -7.36 -12.43 20.37
C THR A 143 -6.96 -11.65 21.62
N ARG A 144 -5.67 -11.35 21.79
CA ARG A 144 -5.18 -10.49 22.87
C ARG A 144 -5.74 -9.06 22.74
N ILE A 145 -5.69 -8.47 21.55
CA ILE A 145 -6.26 -7.13 21.30
C ILE A 145 -7.73 -7.10 21.66
N ARG A 146 -8.49 -8.12 21.27
CA ARG A 146 -9.92 -8.25 21.61
C ARG A 146 -10.16 -8.27 23.12
N SER A 147 -9.33 -8.93 23.89
CA SER A 147 -9.43 -8.95 25.37
C SER A 147 -9.05 -7.61 26.01
N GLU A 148 -8.21 -6.81 25.35
CA GLU A 148 -7.69 -5.53 25.83
C GLU A 148 -8.31 -4.31 25.14
N LEU A 149 -9.44 -4.47 24.44
CA LEU A 149 -10.04 -3.40 23.62
C LEU A 149 -10.29 -2.10 24.39
N SER A 150 -10.65 -2.17 25.65
CA SER A 150 -10.86 -0.98 26.49
C SER A 150 -9.62 -0.07 26.59
N ASN A 151 -8.42 -0.66 26.48
CA ASN A 151 -7.15 0.04 26.57
C ASN A 151 -6.53 0.32 25.19
N ARG A 152 -6.96 -0.41 24.15
CA ARG A 152 -6.39 -0.34 22.81
C ARG A 152 -7.25 0.39 21.81
N LEU A 153 -8.51 0.67 22.16
CA LEU A 153 -9.42 1.48 21.36
C LEU A 153 -9.35 2.94 21.80
N ILE A 154 -8.96 3.81 20.91
CA ILE A 154 -8.87 5.25 21.11
C ILE A 154 -9.93 5.92 20.22
N VAL A 155 -10.87 6.61 20.86
CA VAL A 155 -11.92 7.38 20.18
C VAL A 155 -11.49 8.83 20.10
N THR A 156 -11.34 9.38 18.90
CA THR A 156 -10.73 10.70 18.69
C THR A 156 -11.41 11.53 17.61
N SER A 157 -11.24 12.83 17.67
CA SER A 157 -11.60 13.81 16.64
C SER A 157 -10.43 14.75 16.35
N GLY A 158 -9.87 14.67 15.15
CA GLY A 158 -8.80 15.57 14.71
C GLY A 158 -9.25 17.02 14.60
N ILE A 159 -10.52 17.26 14.24
CA ILE A 159 -11.09 18.62 14.21
C ILE A 159 -11.12 19.24 15.62
N CYS A 160 -11.45 18.43 16.64
CA CYS A 160 -11.43 18.91 18.02
C CYS A 160 -9.99 19.23 18.52
N GLU A 161 -8.98 18.52 18.02
CA GLU A 161 -7.58 18.88 18.27
C GLU A 161 -7.22 20.22 17.62
N THR A 162 -7.64 20.47 16.38
CA THR A 162 -7.44 21.77 15.73
C THR A 162 -8.12 22.88 16.52
N LEU A 163 -9.37 22.69 16.91
CA LEU A 163 -10.11 23.66 17.73
C LEU A 163 -9.44 23.89 19.09
N LEU A 164 -8.87 22.87 19.70
CA LEU A 164 -8.13 22.98 20.96
C LEU A 164 -6.87 23.83 20.79
N LEU A 165 -6.09 23.59 19.73
CA LEU A 165 -4.87 24.34 19.41
C LEU A 165 -5.17 25.81 19.07
N GLU A 166 -6.29 26.10 18.43
CA GLU A 166 -6.73 27.43 18.04
C GLU A 166 -7.67 28.08 19.07
N GLN A 167 -7.74 27.52 20.27
CA GLN A 167 -8.52 28.00 21.40
C GLN A 167 -10.02 28.28 21.09
N GLY A 168 -10.58 27.43 20.20
CA GLY A 168 -11.96 27.53 19.77
C GLY A 168 -12.23 28.58 18.68
N ASN A 169 -11.20 29.19 18.12
CA ASN A 169 -11.32 30.28 17.12
C ASN A 169 -10.73 29.88 15.79
N SER A 170 -11.26 28.81 15.19
CA SER A 170 -10.74 28.33 13.91
C SER A 170 -11.27 29.11 12.70
N ALA A 171 -10.37 29.43 11.77
CA ALA A 171 -10.74 29.98 10.47
C ALA A 171 -11.26 28.89 9.49
N ASP A 172 -11.09 27.63 9.82
CA ASP A 172 -11.60 26.50 9.04
C ASP A 172 -13.12 26.40 9.19
N SER A 173 -13.82 26.38 8.05
CA SER A 173 -15.29 26.31 8.01
C SER A 173 -15.82 25.00 8.61
N THR A 174 -15.10 23.89 8.44
CA THR A 174 -15.47 22.56 8.97
C THR A 174 -15.32 22.56 10.49
N ALA A 175 -14.23 23.09 11.00
CA ALA A 175 -13.99 23.19 12.44
C ALA A 175 -15.03 24.13 13.11
N SER A 176 -15.31 25.27 12.51
CA SER A 176 -16.34 26.22 12.99
C SER A 176 -17.74 25.59 12.98
N HIS A 177 -18.07 24.81 11.94
CA HIS A 177 -19.34 24.10 11.86
C HIS A 177 -19.43 23.02 12.95
N THR A 178 -18.39 22.19 13.12
CA THR A 178 -18.32 21.18 14.18
C THR A 178 -18.50 21.80 15.55
N LEU A 179 -17.81 22.89 15.83
CA LEU A 179 -17.97 23.62 17.11
C LEU A 179 -19.40 24.08 17.33
N SER A 180 -20.04 24.64 16.29
CA SER A 180 -21.43 25.06 16.34
C SER A 180 -22.37 23.89 16.65
N LEU A 181 -22.15 22.74 16.03
CA LEU A 181 -22.92 21.52 16.30
C LEU A 181 -22.73 21.04 17.74
N LEU A 182 -21.51 21.04 18.26
CA LEU A 182 -21.21 20.64 19.64
C LEU A 182 -21.88 21.59 20.63
N LYS A 183 -21.82 22.91 20.42
CA LYS A 183 -22.52 23.93 21.23
C LYS A 183 -24.05 23.76 21.23
N ASN A 184 -24.61 23.47 20.06
CA ASN A 184 -26.06 23.28 19.93
C ASN A 184 -26.56 21.98 20.58
N ASN A 185 -25.76 20.91 20.55
CA ASN A 185 -26.15 19.62 21.07
C ASN A 185 -25.82 19.43 22.55
N TYR A 186 -24.79 20.10 23.05
CA TYR A 186 -24.22 19.93 24.40
C TYR A 186 -23.87 21.31 25.02
N GLN A 187 -24.85 22.22 25.04
CA GLN A 187 -24.66 23.60 25.40
C GLN A 187 -23.91 23.81 26.71
N ASP A 188 -24.27 23.08 27.76
CA ASP A 188 -23.68 23.19 29.09
C ASP A 188 -22.18 22.82 29.15
N TYR A 189 -21.71 22.08 28.16
CA TYR A 189 -20.33 21.54 28.08
C TYR A 189 -19.41 22.30 27.13
N PHE A 190 -19.98 23.14 26.23
CA PHE A 190 -19.21 23.82 25.18
C PHE A 190 -19.40 25.33 25.13
N THR A 191 -20.12 25.92 26.09
CA THR A 191 -20.38 27.36 26.13
C THR A 191 -19.31 28.12 26.91
N HIS A 192 -18.96 27.66 28.11
CA HIS A 192 -17.91 28.26 28.92
C HIS A 192 -16.52 27.84 28.43
N GLN A 193 -15.58 28.80 28.41
CA GLN A 193 -14.26 28.57 27.78
C GLN A 193 -13.48 27.44 28.41
N ASP A 194 -13.49 27.32 29.74
CA ASP A 194 -12.75 26.25 30.46
C ASP A 194 -13.36 24.86 30.17
N ASP A 195 -14.69 24.77 30.17
CA ASP A 195 -15.41 23.54 29.83
C ASP A 195 -15.21 23.18 28.36
N LEU A 196 -15.24 24.16 27.47
CA LEU A 196 -14.95 24.00 26.04
C LEU A 196 -13.56 23.39 25.85
N MET A 197 -12.52 23.98 26.45
CA MET A 197 -11.14 23.48 26.32
C MET A 197 -10.99 22.06 26.89
N SER A 198 -11.58 21.81 28.04
CA SER A 198 -11.56 20.50 28.69
C SER A 198 -12.25 19.44 27.84
N ASN A 199 -13.43 19.72 27.28
CA ASN A 199 -14.19 18.75 26.50
C ASN A 199 -13.63 18.57 25.08
N LEU A 200 -13.06 19.62 24.46
CA LEU A 200 -12.28 19.48 23.22
C LEU A 200 -11.06 18.58 23.43
N ARG A 201 -10.35 18.72 24.56
CA ARG A 201 -9.23 17.83 24.93
C ARG A 201 -9.65 16.38 25.11
N LEU A 202 -10.81 16.14 25.71
CA LEU A 202 -11.37 14.79 25.83
C LEU A 202 -11.69 14.19 24.46
N LEU A 203 -12.30 14.97 23.54
CA LEU A 203 -12.64 14.53 22.18
C LEU A 203 -11.42 14.36 21.29
N SER A 204 -10.39 15.18 21.44
CA SER A 204 -9.14 15.03 20.70
C SER A 204 -8.42 13.74 21.09
N ALA A 205 -8.70 13.21 22.27
CA ALA A 205 -8.03 12.04 22.87
C ALA A 205 -6.49 12.15 22.86
N ARG A 206 -5.96 13.38 22.81
CA ARG A 206 -4.54 13.67 22.75
C ARG A 206 -3.75 12.94 23.82
N ASP A 207 -4.25 12.96 25.07
CA ASP A 207 -3.57 12.33 26.20
C ASP A 207 -3.54 10.79 26.06
N LYS A 208 -4.61 10.18 25.55
CA LYS A 208 -4.67 8.73 25.28
C LYS A 208 -3.74 8.32 24.14
N LEU A 209 -3.69 9.09 23.07
CA LEU A 209 -2.75 8.87 21.97
C LEU A 209 -1.30 8.98 22.44
N GLN A 210 -1.00 10.03 23.23
CA GLN A 210 0.32 10.21 23.83
C GLN A 210 0.69 9.02 24.73
N GLN A 211 -0.23 8.60 25.59
CA GLN A 211 -0.03 7.45 26.47
C GLN A 211 0.23 6.15 25.69
N ALA A 212 -0.48 5.94 24.57
CA ALA A 212 -0.26 4.79 23.70
C ALA A 212 1.15 4.83 23.10
N VAL A 213 1.58 5.97 22.58
CA VAL A 213 2.94 6.17 22.03
C VAL A 213 4.00 5.94 23.12
N ASP A 214 3.80 6.49 24.31
CA ASP A 214 4.72 6.31 25.45
C ASP A 214 4.78 4.85 25.90
N THR A 215 3.67 4.13 25.81
CA THR A 215 3.61 2.69 26.11
C THR A 215 4.42 1.90 25.08
N VAL A 216 4.25 2.19 23.80
CA VAL A 216 5.05 1.57 22.73
C VAL A 216 6.54 1.86 22.94
N ARG A 217 6.88 3.12 23.25
CA ARG A 217 8.26 3.54 23.49
C ARG A 217 8.88 2.81 24.67
N SER A 218 8.16 2.71 25.80
CA SER A 218 8.66 2.03 27.00
C SER A 218 8.84 0.53 26.81
N LYS A 219 8.03 -0.08 25.93
CA LYS A 219 8.09 -1.50 25.61
C LYS A 219 8.96 -1.82 24.38
N LYS A 220 9.63 -0.84 23.79
CA LYS A 220 10.37 -0.98 22.54
C LYS A 220 11.29 -2.21 22.50
N GLU A 221 12.14 -2.36 23.52
CA GLU A 221 13.08 -3.47 23.58
C GLU A 221 12.36 -4.83 23.72
N GLN A 222 11.28 -4.86 24.49
CA GLN A 222 10.45 -6.05 24.64
C GLN A 222 9.76 -6.42 23.34
N ILE A 223 9.20 -5.45 22.61
CA ILE A 223 8.52 -5.64 21.31
C ILE A 223 9.53 -6.20 20.29
N ILE A 224 10.71 -5.59 20.18
CA ILE A 224 11.77 -6.05 19.27
C ILE A 224 12.23 -7.47 19.63
N SER A 225 12.43 -7.74 20.92
CA SER A 225 12.82 -9.07 21.38
C SER A 225 11.74 -10.12 21.09
N GLN A 226 10.47 -9.79 21.30
CA GLN A 226 9.34 -10.69 21.00
C GLN A 226 9.22 -10.96 19.50
N GLN A 227 9.38 -9.95 18.65
CA GLN A 227 9.39 -10.13 17.19
C GLN A 227 10.55 -11.02 16.74
N ALA A 228 11.75 -10.78 17.26
CA ALA A 228 12.90 -11.62 16.98
C ALA A 228 12.69 -13.06 17.42
N GLN A 229 12.12 -13.27 18.62
CA GLN A 229 11.81 -14.61 19.13
C GLN A 229 10.74 -15.30 18.25
N SER A 230 9.66 -14.62 17.92
CA SER A 230 8.61 -15.15 17.05
C SER A 230 9.15 -15.53 15.67
N PHE A 231 10.06 -14.73 15.12
CA PHE A 231 10.74 -15.06 13.87
C PHE A 231 11.59 -16.33 14.00
N ILE A 232 12.40 -16.43 15.06
CA ILE A 232 13.23 -17.61 15.35
C ILE A 232 12.35 -18.85 15.49
N ASP A 233 11.25 -18.77 16.24
CA ASP A 233 10.33 -19.87 16.48
C ASP A 233 9.66 -20.33 15.18
N ALA A 234 9.26 -19.42 14.32
CA ALA A 234 8.70 -19.71 13.00
C ALA A 234 9.72 -20.42 12.12
N GLN A 235 10.97 -19.95 12.07
CA GLN A 235 12.06 -20.60 11.33
C GLN A 235 12.37 -22.00 11.91
N TRP A 236 12.40 -22.12 13.22
CA TRP A 236 12.61 -23.41 13.90
C TRP A 236 11.50 -24.41 13.58
N SER A 237 10.23 -23.97 13.63
CA SER A 237 9.09 -24.81 13.25
C SER A 237 9.20 -25.29 11.79
N THR A 238 9.61 -24.40 10.90
CA THR A 238 9.83 -24.74 9.49
C THR A 238 10.95 -25.78 9.32
N LEU A 239 12.06 -25.60 10.02
CA LEU A 239 13.16 -26.57 10.02
C LEU A 239 12.75 -27.94 10.59
N GLN A 240 11.94 -27.97 11.64
CA GLN A 240 11.42 -29.21 12.19
C GLN A 240 10.51 -29.94 11.20
N LYS A 241 9.64 -29.24 10.51
CA LYS A 241 8.80 -29.82 9.44
C LYS A 241 9.63 -30.41 8.30
N VAL A 242 10.66 -29.68 7.85
CA VAL A 242 11.58 -30.18 6.81
C VAL A 242 12.32 -31.42 7.30
N LYS A 243 12.85 -31.40 8.55
CA LYS A 243 13.50 -32.55 9.18
C LYS A 243 12.58 -33.76 9.19
N GLU A 244 11.33 -33.60 9.64
CA GLU A 244 10.35 -34.69 9.70
C GLU A 244 10.05 -35.24 8.32
N GLN A 245 9.85 -34.41 7.31
CA GLN A 245 9.66 -34.84 5.93
C GLN A 245 10.87 -35.63 5.39
N VAL A 246 12.09 -35.20 5.70
CA VAL A 246 13.32 -35.90 5.33
C VAL A 246 13.40 -37.25 6.02
N LEU A 247 13.10 -37.33 7.32
CA LEU A 247 13.10 -38.61 8.06
C LEU A 247 12.07 -39.58 7.49
N ILE A 248 10.84 -39.15 7.20
CA ILE A 248 9.80 -39.98 6.58
C ILE A 248 10.28 -40.50 5.20
N ALA A 249 10.91 -39.64 4.40
CA ALA A 249 11.43 -40.00 3.11
C ALA A 249 12.58 -41.02 3.22
N LEU A 250 13.45 -40.86 4.22
CA LEU A 250 14.55 -41.80 4.49
C LEU A 250 14.03 -43.17 4.98
N ASP A 251 13.06 -43.18 5.91
CA ASP A 251 12.48 -44.44 6.41
C ASP A 251 11.74 -45.20 5.31
N ARG A 252 11.02 -44.46 4.46
CA ARG A 252 10.41 -45.06 3.27
C ARG A 252 11.45 -45.68 2.35
N ARG A 253 12.54 -44.97 2.09
CA ARG A 253 13.63 -45.46 1.21
C ARG A 253 14.35 -46.63 1.83
N ARG A 254 14.55 -46.63 3.16
CA ARG A 254 15.11 -47.76 3.89
C ARG A 254 14.25 -49.02 3.76
N SER A 255 12.93 -48.89 3.93
CA SER A 255 12.00 -50.03 3.76
C SER A 255 12.00 -50.56 2.33
N GLU A 256 12.08 -49.68 1.32
CA GLU A 256 12.19 -50.09 -0.09
C GLU A 256 13.48 -50.89 -0.35
N VAL A 257 14.59 -50.52 0.29
CA VAL A 257 15.88 -51.22 0.18
C VAL A 257 15.88 -52.54 0.93
N GLU A 258 15.31 -52.60 2.15
CA GLU A 258 15.23 -53.79 2.99
C GLU A 258 14.31 -54.89 2.37
N GLN A 259 13.34 -54.48 1.53
CA GLN A 259 12.41 -55.40 0.87
C GLN A 259 12.85 -55.85 -0.56
N GLY A 260 13.93 -55.26 -1.08
CA GLY A 260 14.41 -55.48 -2.46
C GLY A 260 15.57 -56.47 -2.53
N ASP A 261 15.64 -57.25 -3.64
CA ASP A 261 16.79 -58.10 -3.97
C ASP A 261 18.01 -57.22 -4.33
N LEU A 262 19.16 -57.47 -3.72
CA LEU A 262 20.36 -56.62 -3.81
C LEU A 262 20.81 -56.41 -5.28
N ALA A 263 20.66 -57.40 -6.11
CA ALA A 263 21.05 -57.36 -7.54
C ALA A 263 20.11 -56.45 -8.36
N ILE A 264 18.81 -56.43 -8.01
CA ILE A 264 17.81 -55.53 -8.62
C ILE A 264 18.07 -54.11 -8.19
N ILE A 265 18.40 -53.91 -6.89
CA ILE A 265 18.70 -52.59 -6.33
C ILE A 265 19.97 -52.00 -6.95
N GLU A 266 21.03 -52.79 -7.16
CA GLU A 266 22.25 -52.30 -7.80
C GLU A 266 22.04 -51.96 -9.29
N ALA A 267 21.23 -52.73 -10.00
CA ALA A 267 20.86 -52.43 -11.39
C ALA A 267 20.02 -51.17 -11.49
N ASP A 268 19.03 -51.00 -10.60
CA ASP A 268 18.19 -49.83 -10.54
C ASP A 268 18.96 -48.59 -10.08
N LEU A 269 19.91 -48.72 -9.16
CA LEU A 269 20.82 -47.66 -8.75
C LEU A 269 21.68 -47.14 -9.90
N GLY A 270 22.17 -48.07 -10.73
CA GLY A 270 22.92 -47.76 -11.96
C GLY A 270 22.06 -46.99 -12.96
N ARG A 271 20.82 -47.46 -13.19
CA ARG A 271 19.85 -46.77 -14.06
C ARG A 271 19.48 -45.38 -13.52
N LEU A 272 19.20 -45.25 -12.22
CA LEU A 272 18.88 -44.02 -11.58
C LEU A 272 20.03 -42.99 -11.62
N LYS A 273 21.27 -43.43 -11.43
CA LYS A 273 22.46 -42.54 -11.55
C LYS A 273 22.60 -42.01 -12.98
N ALA A 274 22.44 -42.87 -13.98
CA ALA A 274 22.52 -42.47 -15.39
C ALA A 274 21.35 -41.52 -15.75
N ALA A 275 20.13 -41.87 -15.35
CA ALA A 275 18.94 -41.07 -15.57
C ALA A 275 19.02 -39.69 -14.84
N SER A 276 19.57 -39.68 -13.63
CA SER A 276 19.79 -38.44 -12.88
C SER A 276 20.79 -37.49 -13.57
N ALA A 277 21.93 -38.04 -14.05
CA ALA A 277 22.92 -37.25 -14.76
C ALA A 277 22.36 -36.69 -16.07
N ASN A 278 21.67 -37.51 -16.85
CA ASN A 278 21.00 -37.11 -18.08
C ASN A 278 19.86 -36.10 -17.81
N GLY A 279 19.09 -36.34 -16.75
CA GLY A 279 17.99 -35.44 -16.33
C GLY A 279 18.49 -34.06 -15.90
N ILE A 280 19.60 -33.99 -15.16
CA ILE A 280 20.22 -32.70 -14.78
C ILE A 280 20.69 -31.95 -16.03
N ALA A 281 21.36 -32.63 -16.96
CA ALA A 281 21.83 -32.02 -18.20
C ALA A 281 20.66 -31.52 -19.06
N ALA A 282 19.61 -32.33 -19.19
CA ALA A 282 18.39 -31.99 -19.92
C ALA A 282 17.64 -30.80 -19.27
N ALA A 283 17.53 -30.82 -17.94
CA ALA A 283 16.90 -29.72 -17.20
C ALA A 283 17.68 -28.42 -17.34
N ASN A 284 19.00 -28.43 -17.25
CA ASN A 284 19.84 -27.27 -17.45
C ASN A 284 19.70 -26.70 -18.87
N ASN A 285 19.70 -27.57 -19.88
CA ASN A 285 19.53 -27.14 -21.28
C ASN A 285 18.16 -26.53 -21.51
N GLU A 286 17.10 -27.14 -20.99
CA GLU A 286 15.74 -26.58 -21.12
C GLU A 286 15.63 -25.24 -20.42
N PHE A 287 16.19 -25.10 -19.20
CA PHE A 287 16.20 -23.84 -18.48
C PHE A 287 16.93 -22.74 -19.25
N LEU A 288 18.12 -23.05 -19.80
CA LEU A 288 18.88 -22.10 -20.59
C LEU A 288 18.15 -21.69 -21.87
N ASN A 289 17.52 -22.62 -22.56
CA ASN A 289 16.73 -22.35 -23.76
C ASN A 289 15.54 -21.43 -23.45
N GLN A 290 14.80 -21.73 -22.38
CA GLN A 290 13.67 -20.91 -21.96
C GLN A 290 14.11 -19.52 -21.46
N ALA A 291 15.23 -19.41 -20.76
CA ALA A 291 15.81 -18.14 -20.33
C ALA A 291 16.24 -17.29 -21.52
N GLU A 292 16.87 -17.89 -22.52
CA GLU A 292 17.28 -17.21 -23.76
C GLU A 292 16.05 -16.74 -24.58
N GLU A 293 15.01 -17.54 -24.65
CA GLU A 293 13.77 -17.16 -25.30
C GLU A 293 13.15 -15.90 -24.65
N VAL A 294 13.12 -15.84 -23.31
CA VAL A 294 12.66 -14.65 -22.59
C VAL A 294 13.58 -13.47 -22.84
N ARG A 295 14.91 -13.67 -22.80
CA ARG A 295 15.90 -12.64 -23.06
C ARG A 295 15.70 -11.99 -24.42
N LEU A 296 15.34 -12.74 -25.44
CA LEU A 296 15.12 -12.25 -26.80
C LEU A 296 13.73 -11.59 -26.99
N LYS A 297 12.69 -12.18 -26.39
CA LYS A 297 11.29 -11.73 -26.64
C LYS A 297 10.86 -10.57 -25.72
N LEU A 298 11.27 -10.59 -24.46
CA LEU A 298 10.81 -9.59 -23.49
C LEU A 298 11.15 -8.15 -23.86
N PRO A 299 12.36 -7.81 -24.32
CA PRO A 299 12.67 -6.45 -24.74
C PRO A 299 11.75 -5.96 -25.87
N VAL A 300 11.50 -6.82 -26.87
CA VAL A 300 10.61 -6.48 -28.01
C VAL A 300 9.16 -6.28 -27.56
N GLU A 301 8.68 -7.09 -26.63
CA GLU A 301 7.33 -6.92 -26.07
C GLU A 301 7.23 -5.64 -25.23
N LEU A 302 8.26 -5.31 -24.45
CA LEU A 302 8.33 -4.07 -23.65
C LEU A 302 8.40 -2.82 -24.56
N GLU A 303 9.19 -2.87 -25.63
CA GLU A 303 9.28 -1.79 -26.59
C GLU A 303 7.91 -1.50 -27.26
N ARG A 304 7.15 -2.54 -27.61
CA ARG A 304 5.78 -2.38 -28.11
C ARG A 304 4.83 -1.74 -27.10
N VAL A 305 5.01 -2.04 -25.81
CA VAL A 305 4.22 -1.41 -24.74
C VAL A 305 4.54 0.09 -24.64
N ILE A 306 5.83 0.43 -24.68
CA ILE A 306 6.28 1.83 -24.64
C ILE A 306 5.75 2.57 -25.87
N GLN A 307 5.87 1.97 -27.07
CA GLN A 307 5.40 2.60 -28.31
C GLN A 307 3.89 2.87 -28.28
N ARG A 308 3.08 1.92 -27.82
CA ARG A 308 1.62 2.14 -27.64
C ARG A 308 1.32 3.27 -26.66
N ALA A 309 2.12 3.40 -25.60
CA ALA A 309 1.94 4.47 -24.64
C ALA A 309 2.33 5.84 -25.24
N ILE A 310 3.35 5.89 -26.11
CA ILE A 310 3.74 7.07 -26.87
C ILE A 310 2.63 7.46 -27.84
N ASP A 311 2.16 6.53 -28.66
CA ASP A 311 1.10 6.76 -29.64
C ASP A 311 -0.18 7.30 -28.97
N ALA A 312 -0.53 6.76 -27.79
CA ALA A 312 -1.68 7.24 -27.02
C ALA A 312 -1.49 8.65 -26.41
N VAL A 313 -0.26 9.12 -26.29
CA VAL A 313 0.05 10.50 -25.86
C VAL A 313 0.05 11.43 -27.05
N ASP A 314 0.58 11.01 -28.19
CA ASP A 314 0.60 11.82 -29.41
C ASP A 314 -0.82 12.16 -29.88
N GLU A 315 -1.74 11.19 -29.87
CA GLU A 315 -3.16 11.42 -30.15
C GLU A 315 -3.80 12.47 -29.22
N LYS A 316 -3.38 12.48 -27.94
CA LYS A 316 -3.86 13.46 -26.94
C LYS A 316 -3.10 14.79 -27.00
N SER A 317 -1.87 14.79 -27.48
CA SER A 317 -1.06 16.01 -27.58
C SER A 317 -1.54 16.90 -28.73
N GLU A 318 -2.03 16.33 -29.82
CA GLU A 318 -2.66 17.08 -30.90
C GLU A 318 -3.89 17.86 -30.41
N THR A 319 -4.64 17.31 -29.43
CA THR A 319 -5.77 18.01 -28.81
C THR A 319 -5.36 19.02 -27.73
N ALA A 320 -4.10 19.00 -27.30
CA ALA A 320 -3.56 19.90 -26.28
C ALA A 320 -2.98 21.20 -26.86
N SER A 321 -2.69 21.24 -28.17
CA SER A 321 -2.27 22.46 -28.86
C SER A 321 -3.47 23.37 -29.05
N GLY A 322 -3.35 24.61 -28.62
CA GLY A 322 -4.30 25.68 -28.86
C GLY A 322 -3.62 26.83 -29.57
N GLU A 323 -4.31 27.48 -30.44
CA GLU A 323 -3.86 28.74 -31.00
C GLU A 323 -4.49 29.88 -30.18
N GLU A 324 -3.67 30.63 -29.48
CA GLU A 324 -4.09 31.91 -28.88
C GLU A 324 -3.62 33.05 -29.77
N SER A 325 -4.54 33.94 -30.05
CA SER A 325 -4.25 35.15 -30.83
C SER A 325 -4.24 36.35 -29.88
N GLU A 326 -3.13 37.03 -29.82
CA GLU A 326 -3.01 38.29 -29.12
C GLU A 326 -2.99 39.45 -30.15
N THR A 327 -3.92 40.37 -29.93
CA THR A 327 -4.00 41.57 -30.77
C THR A 327 -3.25 42.70 -30.09
N TYR A 328 -2.20 43.17 -30.67
CA TYR A 328 -1.40 44.26 -30.14
C TYR A 328 -1.38 45.45 -31.15
N ARG A 329 -1.16 46.63 -30.62
CA ARG A 329 -0.98 47.84 -31.44
C ARG A 329 0.47 47.93 -31.90
N ALA A 330 0.69 47.77 -33.17
CA ALA A 330 2.00 47.95 -33.80
C ALA A 330 2.08 49.34 -34.41
N GLU A 331 3.26 49.98 -34.34
CA GLU A 331 3.51 51.24 -35.04
C GLU A 331 3.53 50.94 -36.56
N THR A 332 2.84 51.74 -37.32
CA THR A 332 2.91 51.67 -38.79
C THR A 332 4.19 52.27 -39.31
N ASP A 333 5.04 51.48 -39.92
CA ASP A 333 6.25 51.92 -40.64
C ASP A 333 5.85 52.48 -42.00
N GLY A 334 5.83 53.79 -42.12
CA GLY A 334 5.57 54.50 -43.39
C GLY A 334 6.04 55.95 -43.34
N ILE A 335 6.46 56.46 -44.49
CA ILE A 335 7.02 57.80 -44.64
C ILE A 335 6.07 58.90 -44.13
N PHE A 336 4.77 58.61 -44.05
CA PHE A 336 3.73 59.53 -43.56
C PHE A 336 3.25 59.25 -42.12
N SER A 337 3.75 58.23 -41.45
CA SER A 337 3.31 57.86 -40.09
C SER A 337 3.70 58.89 -39.03
N GLY A 338 4.81 59.58 -39.24
CA GLY A 338 5.26 60.67 -38.37
C GLY A 338 4.37 61.88 -38.41
N VAL A 339 3.84 62.23 -39.59
CA VAL A 339 2.93 63.37 -39.78
C VAL A 339 1.54 63.07 -39.23
N ALA A 340 1.07 61.84 -39.39
CA ALA A 340 -0.21 61.39 -38.84
C ALA A 340 -0.21 61.41 -37.26
N ARG A 341 0.92 61.04 -36.63
CA ARG A 341 1.07 61.16 -35.17
C ARG A 341 1.07 62.60 -34.67
N PHE A 342 1.67 63.52 -35.40
CA PHE A 342 1.70 64.91 -35.02
C PHE A 342 0.33 65.58 -35.12
N LEU A 343 -0.55 65.08 -36.03
CA LEU A 343 -1.92 65.59 -36.21
C LEU A 343 -2.96 64.81 -35.35
N GLY A 344 -2.56 63.91 -34.48
CA GLY A 344 -3.47 63.15 -33.60
C GLY A 344 -4.31 62.07 -34.32
N ALA A 345 -4.02 61.76 -35.59
CA ALA A 345 -4.71 60.75 -36.37
C ALA A 345 -3.83 59.47 -36.41
N GLY A 346 -4.13 58.57 -35.52
CA GLY A 346 -3.67 57.21 -35.29
C GLY A 346 -2.59 56.60 -36.22
N GLY A 347 -1.36 56.58 -35.75
CA GLY A 347 -0.23 55.89 -36.39
C GLY A 347 -0.02 54.44 -35.86
N TYR A 348 -1.10 53.76 -35.49
CA TYR A 348 -1.04 52.41 -35.00
C TYR A 348 -2.00 51.51 -35.75
N GLU A 349 -1.48 50.36 -36.13
CA GLU A 349 -2.26 49.29 -36.73
C GLU A 349 -2.44 48.15 -35.72
N GLN A 350 -3.63 47.60 -35.67
CA GLN A 350 -3.87 46.38 -34.86
C GLN A 350 -3.36 45.18 -35.62
N ARG A 351 -2.33 44.54 -35.11
CA ARG A 351 -1.81 43.29 -35.65
C ARG A 351 -2.09 42.16 -34.69
N THR A 352 -2.57 41.05 -35.23
CA THR A 352 -2.82 39.83 -34.50
C THR A 352 -1.65 38.89 -34.71
N ARG A 353 -1.09 38.42 -33.61
CA ARG A 353 -0.02 37.42 -33.59
C ARG A 353 -0.59 36.15 -33.00
N THR A 354 -0.52 35.06 -33.72
CA THR A 354 -0.97 33.76 -33.28
C THR A 354 0.18 33.02 -32.69
N PHE A 355 0.01 32.52 -31.47
CA PHE A 355 1.00 31.71 -30.77
C PHE A 355 0.40 30.33 -30.56
N ALA A 356 1.18 29.30 -30.81
CA ALA A 356 0.85 27.97 -30.38
C ALA A 356 1.01 27.89 -28.86
N THR A 357 -0.07 27.73 -28.12
CA THR A 357 -0.06 27.59 -26.69
C THR A 357 -0.33 26.16 -26.29
N LEU A 358 0.49 25.64 -25.39
CA LEU A 358 0.25 24.35 -24.76
C LEU A 358 -0.60 24.56 -23.50
N LYS A 359 -1.71 23.85 -23.41
CA LYS A 359 -2.56 23.85 -22.20
C LYS A 359 -1.88 23.02 -21.11
N PRO A 360 -1.32 23.62 -20.05
CA PRO A 360 -0.49 22.90 -19.08
C PRO A 360 -1.22 21.73 -18.42
N LEU A 361 -2.52 21.88 -18.18
CA LEU A 361 -3.35 20.86 -17.55
C LEU A 361 -3.54 19.62 -18.46
N THR A 362 -3.65 19.84 -19.77
CA THR A 362 -3.80 18.77 -20.76
C THR A 362 -2.49 18.01 -20.93
N VAL A 363 -1.37 18.74 -21.00
CA VAL A 363 -0.02 18.16 -21.05
C VAL A 363 0.24 17.31 -19.80
N ARG A 364 -0.09 17.84 -18.61
CA ARG A 364 0.03 17.11 -17.36
C ARG A 364 -0.79 15.81 -17.37
N ARG A 365 -2.06 15.87 -17.77
CA ARG A 365 -2.92 14.68 -17.88
C ARG A 365 -2.41 13.66 -18.90
N ALA A 366 -1.85 14.12 -20.00
CA ALA A 366 -1.22 13.26 -21.01
C ALA A 366 0.00 12.54 -20.43
N LEU A 367 0.89 13.25 -19.71
CA LEU A 367 2.06 12.68 -19.06
C LEU A 367 1.69 11.70 -17.92
N GLU A 368 0.69 12.04 -17.12
CA GLU A 368 0.15 11.13 -16.11
C GLU A 368 -0.46 9.87 -16.76
N GLY A 369 -1.16 10.05 -17.86
CA GLY A 369 -1.70 8.96 -18.68
C GLY A 369 -0.61 8.06 -19.25
N PHE A 370 0.45 8.65 -19.80
CA PHE A 370 1.63 7.93 -20.30
C PHE A 370 2.28 7.10 -19.19
N GLY A 371 2.59 7.72 -18.04
CA GLY A 371 3.22 7.03 -16.92
C GLY A 371 2.38 5.85 -16.41
N ARG A 372 1.05 5.99 -16.39
CA ARG A 372 0.13 4.92 -16.01
C ARG A 372 0.06 3.81 -17.05
N LEU A 373 -0.10 4.16 -18.33
CA LEU A 373 -0.18 3.18 -19.42
C LEU A 373 1.12 2.39 -19.54
N THR A 374 2.26 3.08 -19.51
CA THR A 374 3.57 2.43 -19.55
C THR A 374 3.78 1.49 -18.37
N ARG A 375 3.52 1.95 -17.15
CA ARG A 375 3.69 1.13 -15.94
C ARG A 375 2.79 -0.11 -15.94
N ASN A 376 1.51 0.07 -16.22
CA ASN A 376 0.57 -1.04 -16.27
C ASN A 376 0.90 -1.99 -17.41
N GLY A 377 1.15 -1.47 -18.60
CA GLY A 377 1.52 -2.27 -19.75
C GLY A 377 2.82 -3.05 -19.55
N MET A 378 3.85 -2.44 -18.93
CA MET A 378 5.10 -3.13 -18.60
C MET A 378 4.88 -4.22 -17.54
N LYS A 379 4.07 -3.94 -16.53
CA LYS A 379 3.71 -4.92 -15.50
C LYS A 379 2.95 -6.10 -16.10
N ASP A 380 1.94 -5.84 -16.91
CA ASP A 380 1.13 -6.87 -17.54
C ASP A 380 1.95 -7.69 -18.54
N CYS A 381 2.83 -7.04 -19.30
CA CYS A 381 3.78 -7.68 -20.20
C CYS A 381 4.75 -8.58 -19.44
N ALA A 382 5.39 -8.06 -18.38
CA ALA A 382 6.34 -8.83 -17.57
C ALA A 382 5.65 -10.00 -16.88
N THR A 383 4.48 -9.78 -16.27
CA THR A 383 3.69 -10.85 -15.64
C THR A 383 3.25 -11.90 -16.65
N GLY A 384 2.75 -11.48 -17.80
CA GLY A 384 2.34 -12.39 -18.89
C GLY A 384 3.51 -13.20 -19.43
N SER A 385 4.68 -12.59 -19.61
CA SER A 385 5.90 -13.26 -20.06
C SER A 385 6.43 -14.25 -19.02
N LEU A 386 6.40 -13.89 -17.73
CA LEU A 386 6.74 -14.79 -16.63
C LEU A 386 5.81 -16.00 -16.55
N LEU A 387 4.50 -15.79 -16.70
CA LEU A 387 3.52 -16.88 -16.68
C LEU A 387 3.71 -17.83 -17.87
N ARG A 388 3.95 -17.30 -19.09
CA ARG A 388 4.27 -18.10 -20.27
C ARG A 388 5.57 -18.87 -20.08
N TRP A 389 6.63 -18.19 -19.64
CA TRP A 389 7.91 -18.82 -19.33
C TRP A 389 7.75 -19.97 -18.34
N ARG A 390 7.03 -19.73 -17.23
CA ARG A 390 6.75 -20.76 -16.22
C ARG A 390 6.04 -21.98 -16.82
N ALA A 391 5.00 -21.75 -17.62
CA ALA A 391 4.24 -22.82 -18.25
C ALA A 391 5.11 -23.61 -19.24
N ASN A 392 5.88 -22.91 -20.07
CA ASN A 392 6.79 -23.53 -21.05
C ASN A 392 7.91 -24.31 -20.36
N LEU A 393 8.50 -23.73 -19.30
CA LEU A 393 9.55 -24.40 -18.52
C LEU A 393 9.04 -25.69 -17.87
N ILE A 394 7.84 -25.67 -17.25
CA ILE A 394 7.23 -26.86 -16.65
C ILE A 394 6.99 -27.94 -17.71
N SER A 395 6.44 -27.57 -18.85
CA SER A 395 6.15 -28.49 -19.95
C SER A 395 7.43 -29.03 -20.58
N GLY A 396 8.42 -28.18 -20.84
CA GLY A 396 9.70 -28.50 -21.41
C GLY A 396 10.51 -29.46 -20.50
N LEU A 397 10.60 -29.09 -19.20
CA LEU A 397 11.26 -29.90 -18.18
C LEU A 397 10.60 -31.30 -18.08
N SER A 398 9.28 -31.36 -18.05
CA SER A 398 8.55 -32.62 -17.95
C SER A 398 8.82 -33.54 -19.15
N ARG A 399 8.88 -32.97 -20.37
CA ARG A 399 9.21 -33.68 -21.59
C ARG A 399 10.65 -34.14 -21.58
N GLN A 400 11.61 -33.26 -21.34
CA GLN A 400 13.04 -33.55 -21.34
C GLN A 400 13.43 -34.58 -20.28
N LEU A 401 12.86 -34.47 -19.07
CA LEU A 401 13.09 -35.46 -18.01
C LEU A 401 12.54 -36.83 -18.37
N ARG A 402 11.37 -36.91 -19.02
CA ARG A 402 10.80 -38.17 -19.49
C ARG A 402 11.69 -38.82 -20.56
N GLU A 403 12.12 -38.02 -21.54
CA GLU A 403 13.04 -38.50 -22.59
C GLU A 403 14.36 -38.97 -21.99
N ALA A 404 14.92 -38.24 -21.02
CA ALA A 404 16.17 -38.60 -20.35
C ALA A 404 16.06 -39.84 -19.47
N MET A 405 14.88 -40.13 -18.92
CA MET A 405 14.63 -41.33 -18.10
C MET A 405 14.38 -42.56 -18.92
N GLY A 406 14.05 -42.44 -20.23
CA GLY A 406 13.89 -43.55 -21.15
C GLY A 406 12.77 -44.54 -20.78
N ASP A 407 11.85 -44.10 -19.90
CA ASP A 407 10.80 -44.97 -19.35
C ASP A 407 9.41 -44.37 -19.65
N ASP A 408 8.67 -45.07 -20.52
CA ASP A 408 7.31 -44.70 -20.89
C ASP A 408 6.28 -44.93 -19.76
N SER A 409 6.66 -45.61 -18.68
CA SER A 409 5.80 -45.88 -17.52
C SER A 409 5.70 -44.71 -16.53
N VAL A 410 6.52 -43.66 -16.69
CA VAL A 410 6.50 -42.49 -15.79
C VAL A 410 5.24 -41.68 -15.99
N ASP A 411 4.44 -41.58 -14.96
CA ASP A 411 3.24 -40.75 -14.96
C ASP A 411 3.60 -39.27 -15.17
N ILE A 412 3.26 -38.78 -16.38
CA ILE A 412 3.48 -37.38 -16.79
C ILE A 412 2.87 -36.39 -15.81
N ASN A 413 1.68 -36.68 -15.28
CA ASN A 413 0.98 -35.80 -14.36
C ASN A 413 1.75 -35.63 -13.03
N ARG A 414 2.32 -36.74 -12.56
CA ARG A 414 3.15 -36.73 -11.36
C ARG A 414 4.45 -35.98 -11.58
N LEU A 415 5.10 -36.18 -12.74
CA LEU A 415 6.31 -35.47 -13.12
C LEU A 415 6.05 -33.95 -13.27
N GLN A 416 4.95 -33.59 -13.93
CA GLN A 416 4.51 -32.19 -14.03
C GLN A 416 4.21 -31.55 -12.65
N GLY A 417 3.65 -32.32 -11.72
CA GLY A 417 3.43 -31.90 -10.36
C GLY A 417 4.73 -31.54 -9.63
N VAL A 418 5.74 -32.37 -9.78
CA VAL A 418 7.09 -32.16 -9.21
C VAL A 418 7.74 -30.94 -9.86
N CYS A 419 7.78 -30.89 -11.20
CA CYS A 419 8.32 -29.70 -11.91
C CYS A 419 7.63 -28.42 -11.53
N ARG A 420 6.30 -28.41 -11.41
CA ARG A 420 5.52 -27.27 -10.95
C ARG A 420 5.92 -26.84 -9.55
N SER A 421 6.07 -27.77 -8.62
CA SER A 421 6.49 -27.48 -7.24
C SER A 421 7.87 -26.84 -7.18
N VAL A 422 8.83 -27.38 -7.94
CA VAL A 422 10.21 -26.86 -7.99
C VAL A 422 10.23 -25.46 -8.62
N VAL A 423 9.62 -25.27 -9.78
CA VAL A 423 9.59 -23.98 -10.49
C VAL A 423 8.87 -22.91 -9.67
N THR A 424 7.80 -23.27 -8.96
CA THR A 424 7.10 -22.33 -8.07
C THR A 424 8.01 -21.87 -6.94
N LYS A 425 8.71 -22.79 -6.28
CA LYS A 425 9.65 -22.45 -5.20
C LYS A 425 10.83 -21.60 -5.67
N MET A 426 11.26 -21.75 -6.93
CA MET A 426 12.33 -20.91 -7.50
C MET A 426 11.88 -19.48 -7.82
N ILE A 427 10.59 -19.29 -8.09
CA ILE A 427 10.02 -17.96 -8.42
C ILE A 427 9.62 -17.18 -7.15
N ASP A 428 9.27 -17.89 -6.09
CA ASP A 428 8.87 -17.30 -4.80
C ASP A 428 10.08 -16.94 -3.91
N LEU A 429 11.31 -17.21 -4.36
CA LEU A 429 12.60 -16.73 -3.82
C LEU A 429 13.03 -15.43 -4.50
#